data_112bf004cca7fb9a045543b5c17c68ac
#
_entry.id   112bf004cca7fb9a045543b5c17c68ac
#
_cell.length_a   1.000
_cell.length_b   1.000
_cell.length_c   1.000
_cell.angle_alpha   90.00
_cell.angle_beta   90.00
_cell.angle_gamma   90.00
#
_symmetry.space_group_name_H-M   'P 1'
#
loop_
_entity.id
_entity.type
_entity.pdbx_description
1 polymer ?
#
loop_
_entity_poly.entity_id
_entity_poly.type
_entity_poly.pdbx_seq_one_letter_code
_entity_poly.pdbx_strand_id
1 'polypeptide(L)'
;MLGILMALVSGTPLFDVFNRQIDPAFWETEAIDEAARRFQHWMYGLWGATIAGWGIFLTYVVSYPFKKKEKWARNCLIVGLLVWFVLDTSLSAICKVYFNVAFNTALLVLVMLPLVFTRKEFVRAI
;
A
#
# COMPACT_ATOMS: atom_id res chain seq x y z
N MET A 1 -8.05 7.83 -4.12
CA MET A 1 -7.87 9.15 -3.47
C MET A 1 -6.48 9.29 -2.83
N LEU A 2 -6.08 8.40 -1.89
CA LEU A 2 -4.78 8.51 -1.19
C LEU A 2 -3.57 8.60 -2.15
N GLY A 3 -3.49 7.73 -3.18
CA GLY A 3 -2.37 7.74 -4.13
C GLY A 3 -2.24 9.04 -4.93
N ILE A 4 -3.38 9.63 -5.33
CA ILE A 4 -3.39 10.93 -6.04
C ILE A 4 -2.90 12.04 -5.10
N LEU A 5 -3.35 12.01 -3.85
CA LEU A 5 -2.90 12.94 -2.83
C LEU A 5 -1.38 12.84 -2.64
N MET A 6 -0.85 11.62 -2.49
CA MET A 6 0.60 11.38 -2.38
C MET A 6 1.37 11.91 -3.60
N ALA A 7 0.86 11.68 -4.81
CA ALA A 7 1.53 12.11 -6.03
C ALA A 7 1.60 13.65 -6.16
N LEU A 8 0.56 14.37 -5.71
CA LEU A 8 0.45 15.82 -5.89
C LEU A 8 0.96 16.64 -4.70
N VAL A 9 0.96 16.06 -3.49
CA VAL A 9 1.16 16.80 -2.23
C VAL A 9 2.41 16.31 -1.47
N SER A 10 3.22 15.44 -2.09
CA SER A 10 4.43 14.85 -1.48
C SER A 10 5.48 15.88 -1.00
N GLY A 11 5.46 17.08 -1.53
CA GLY A 11 6.36 18.18 -1.14
C GLY A 11 5.81 19.12 -0.06
N THR A 12 4.68 18.81 0.57
CA THR A 12 4.04 19.68 1.56
C THR A 12 4.29 19.23 2.99
N PRO A 13 4.13 20.12 4.00
CA PRO A 13 4.28 19.79 5.41
C PRO A 13 3.42 18.62 5.90
N LEU A 14 2.39 18.24 5.14
CA LEU A 14 1.55 17.09 5.46
C LEU A 14 2.36 15.78 5.44
N PHE A 15 3.40 15.71 4.62
CA PHE A 15 4.30 14.55 4.51
C PHE A 15 5.42 14.55 5.55
N ASP A 16 5.61 15.62 6.31
CA ASP A 16 6.60 15.66 7.39
C ASP A 16 6.32 14.62 8.48
N VAL A 17 5.05 14.22 8.65
CA VAL A 17 4.70 13.13 9.57
C VAL A 17 5.32 11.81 9.11
N PHE A 18 5.31 11.52 7.81
CA PHE A 18 5.94 10.33 7.24
C PHE A 18 7.46 10.46 7.25
N ASN A 19 8.01 11.62 6.90
CA ASN A 19 9.43 11.88 6.92
C ASN A 19 10.01 11.63 8.32
N ARG A 20 9.38 12.14 9.39
CA ARG A 20 9.81 11.92 10.77
C ARG A 20 9.85 10.45 11.20
N GLN A 21 9.09 9.58 10.54
CA GLN A 21 9.08 8.14 10.81
C GLN A 21 10.09 7.37 9.96
N ILE A 22 10.40 7.88 8.76
CA ILE A 22 11.24 7.21 7.77
C ILE A 22 12.69 7.71 7.85
N ASP A 23 12.89 9.01 7.97
CA ASP A 23 14.21 9.64 7.95
C ASP A 23 15.19 9.06 8.98
N PRO A 24 14.80 8.82 10.26
CA PRO A 24 15.71 8.25 11.24
C PRO A 24 16.20 6.83 10.92
N ALA A 25 15.48 6.10 10.06
CA ALA A 25 15.87 4.75 9.65
C ALA A 25 16.98 4.75 8.60
N PHE A 26 17.14 5.85 7.85
CA PHE A 26 18.08 5.95 6.72
C PHE A 26 19.15 7.02 6.91
N TRP A 27 18.89 8.04 7.74
CA TRP A 27 19.78 9.19 7.89
C TRP A 27 20.16 9.35 9.35
N GLU A 28 21.47 9.29 9.63
CA GLU A 28 22.01 9.46 10.99
C GLU A 28 22.07 10.93 11.45
N THR A 29 21.84 11.88 10.54
CA THR A 29 21.92 13.32 10.79
C THR A 29 20.57 14.00 10.57
N GLU A 30 20.25 15.03 11.38
CA GLU A 30 19.02 15.81 11.26
C GLU A 30 18.92 16.63 9.96
N ALA A 31 20.01 16.83 9.26
CA ALA A 31 20.07 17.62 8.03
C ALA A 31 20.24 16.69 6.81
N ILE A 32 19.11 16.35 6.20
CA ILE A 32 19.10 15.66 4.90
C ILE A 32 19.57 16.65 3.82
N ASP A 33 20.53 16.23 2.99
CA ASP A 33 20.98 16.99 1.84
C ASP A 33 19.80 17.28 0.87
N GLU A 34 19.83 18.45 0.24
CA GLU A 34 18.75 18.88 -0.67
C GLU A 34 18.56 17.92 -1.85
N ALA A 35 19.62 17.26 -2.33
CA ALA A 35 19.54 16.24 -3.36
C ALA A 35 18.76 15.01 -2.88
N ALA A 36 19.04 14.54 -1.67
CA ALA A 36 18.34 13.40 -1.07
C ALA A 36 16.85 13.73 -0.81
N ARG A 37 16.55 14.97 -0.39
CA ARG A 37 15.15 15.43 -0.22
C ARG A 37 14.39 15.47 -1.54
N ARG A 38 15.00 15.94 -2.62
CA ARG A 38 14.40 15.91 -3.97
C ARG A 38 14.15 14.49 -4.45
N PHE A 39 15.09 13.57 -4.20
CA PHE A 39 14.91 12.16 -4.50
C PHE A 39 13.75 11.54 -3.71
N GLN A 40 13.64 11.83 -2.42
CA GLN A 40 12.55 11.37 -1.56
C GLN A 40 11.19 11.85 -2.06
N HIS A 41 11.06 13.13 -2.42
CA HIS A 41 9.82 13.67 -3.00
C HIS A 41 9.44 12.98 -4.31
N TRP A 42 10.41 12.74 -5.18
CA TRP A 42 10.17 12.02 -6.43
C TRP A 42 9.69 10.59 -6.17
N MET A 43 10.32 9.88 -5.22
CA MET A 43 9.91 8.53 -4.83
C MET A 43 8.47 8.49 -4.29
N TYR A 44 8.10 9.43 -3.43
CA TYR A 44 6.72 9.53 -2.93
C TYR A 44 5.72 9.81 -4.05
N GLY A 45 6.07 10.68 -4.98
CA GLY A 45 5.26 10.94 -6.17
C GLY A 45 5.06 9.68 -7.02
N LEU A 46 6.12 8.93 -7.25
CA LEU A 46 6.10 7.68 -8.00
C LEU A 46 5.24 6.61 -7.32
N TRP A 47 5.40 6.45 -6.00
CA TRP A 47 4.57 5.54 -5.21
C TRP A 47 3.11 5.97 -5.21
N GLY A 48 2.84 7.26 -5.07
CA GLY A 48 1.50 7.81 -5.15
C GLY A 48 0.80 7.50 -6.48
N ALA A 49 1.49 7.67 -7.60
CA ALA A 49 0.98 7.33 -8.92
C ALA A 49 0.70 5.82 -9.06
N THR A 50 1.60 4.98 -8.55
CA THR A 50 1.44 3.52 -8.53
C THR A 50 0.22 3.13 -7.70
N ILE A 51 0.07 3.65 -6.49
CA ILE A 51 -1.09 3.38 -5.61
C ILE A 51 -2.39 3.84 -6.28
N ALA A 52 -2.40 4.98 -6.98
CA ALA A 52 -3.57 5.45 -7.70
C ALA A 52 -3.98 4.50 -8.84
N GLY A 53 -3.01 4.04 -9.64
CA GLY A 53 -3.25 3.05 -10.69
C GLY A 53 -3.78 1.72 -10.16
N TRP A 54 -3.17 1.19 -9.10
CA TRP A 54 -3.64 -0.01 -8.41
C TRP A 54 -5.05 0.16 -7.85
N GLY A 55 -5.36 1.33 -7.29
CA GLY A 55 -6.70 1.63 -6.79
C GLY A 55 -7.77 1.55 -7.88
N ILE A 56 -7.46 1.96 -9.10
CA ILE A 56 -8.35 1.84 -10.25
C ILE A 56 -8.56 0.35 -10.60
N PHE A 57 -7.48 -0.43 -10.76
CA PHE A 57 -7.59 -1.86 -11.05
C PHE A 57 -8.40 -2.61 -10.00
N LEU A 58 -8.11 -2.39 -8.72
CA LEU A 58 -8.86 -3.00 -7.62
C LEU A 58 -10.34 -2.62 -7.65
N THR A 59 -10.67 -1.37 -7.98
CA THR A 59 -12.06 -0.92 -8.12
C THR A 59 -12.79 -1.70 -9.21
N TYR A 60 -12.16 -1.91 -10.36
CA TYR A 60 -12.75 -2.72 -11.43
C TYR A 60 -12.92 -4.19 -11.04
N VAL A 61 -11.90 -4.81 -10.45
CA VAL A 61 -11.95 -6.21 -10.01
C VAL A 61 -13.04 -6.41 -8.95
N VAL A 62 -13.17 -5.48 -7.99
CA VAL A 62 -14.21 -5.57 -6.95
C VAL A 62 -15.59 -5.27 -7.51
N SER A 63 -15.72 -4.30 -8.42
CA SER A 63 -17.03 -3.84 -8.91
C SER A 63 -17.68 -4.80 -9.91
N TYR A 64 -16.91 -5.59 -10.63
CA TYR A 64 -17.42 -6.49 -11.67
C TYR A 64 -17.27 -7.96 -11.29
N PRO A 65 -16.11 -8.62 -11.43
CA PRO A 65 -16.03 -10.06 -11.23
C PRO A 65 -16.21 -10.49 -9.75
N PHE A 66 -15.75 -9.69 -8.80
CA PHE A 66 -15.95 -10.01 -7.38
C PHE A 66 -17.44 -9.94 -6.99
N LYS A 67 -18.17 -8.91 -7.43
CA LYS A 67 -19.64 -8.82 -7.22
C LYS A 67 -20.38 -9.98 -7.87
N LYS A 68 -19.89 -10.49 -9.01
CA LYS A 68 -20.44 -11.68 -9.65
C LYS A 68 -20.03 -13.00 -8.97
N LYS A 69 -19.32 -12.91 -7.83
CA LYS A 69 -18.83 -14.05 -7.05
C LYS A 69 -17.90 -14.99 -7.84
N GLU A 70 -17.15 -14.44 -8.79
CA GLU A 70 -16.18 -15.20 -9.57
C GLU A 70 -14.98 -15.58 -8.68
N LYS A 71 -14.72 -16.88 -8.56
CA LYS A 71 -13.67 -17.44 -7.68
C LYS A 71 -12.27 -16.92 -8.03
N TRP A 72 -11.99 -16.75 -9.33
CA TRP A 72 -10.69 -16.25 -9.76
C TRP A 72 -10.42 -14.82 -9.25
N ALA A 73 -11.43 -13.95 -9.24
CA ALA A 73 -11.29 -12.58 -8.78
C ALA A 73 -10.93 -12.53 -7.28
N ARG A 74 -11.58 -13.35 -6.47
CA ARG A 74 -11.26 -13.48 -5.05
C ARG A 74 -9.84 -14.02 -4.86
N ASN A 75 -9.46 -15.07 -5.58
CA ASN A 75 -8.11 -15.66 -5.49
C ASN A 75 -7.04 -14.65 -5.95
N CYS A 76 -7.29 -13.91 -7.02
CA CYS A 76 -6.41 -12.85 -7.52
C CYS A 76 -6.15 -11.78 -6.43
N LEU A 77 -7.22 -11.32 -5.76
CA LEU A 77 -7.09 -10.34 -4.67
C LEU A 77 -6.27 -10.90 -3.49
N ILE A 78 -6.54 -12.15 -3.08
CA ILE A 78 -5.82 -12.78 -1.97
C ILE A 78 -4.34 -12.94 -2.31
N VAL A 79 -4.02 -13.52 -3.47
CA VAL A 79 -2.63 -13.78 -3.88
C VAL A 79 -1.87 -12.47 -4.05
N GLY A 80 -2.46 -11.50 -4.75
CA GLY A 80 -1.84 -10.19 -4.96
C GLY A 80 -1.55 -9.46 -3.63
N LEU A 81 -2.51 -9.50 -2.70
CA LEU A 81 -2.38 -8.89 -1.39
C LEU A 81 -1.29 -9.57 -0.54
N LEU A 82 -1.23 -10.92 -0.56
CA LEU A 82 -0.22 -11.66 0.19
C LEU A 82 1.18 -11.43 -0.37
N VAL A 83 1.35 -11.45 -1.69
CA VAL A 83 2.65 -11.18 -2.34
C VAL A 83 3.12 -9.76 -2.01
N TRP A 84 2.24 -8.76 -2.15
CA TRP A 84 2.56 -7.39 -1.76
C TRP A 84 2.95 -7.30 -0.29
N PHE A 85 2.16 -7.88 0.60
CA PHE A 85 2.42 -7.82 2.05
C PHE A 85 3.77 -8.44 2.41
N VAL A 86 4.07 -9.63 1.88
CA VAL A 86 5.35 -10.31 2.17
C VAL A 86 6.53 -9.49 1.70
N LEU A 87 6.50 -8.99 0.46
CA LEU A 87 7.62 -8.24 -0.11
C LEU A 87 7.82 -6.89 0.59
N ASP A 88 6.78 -6.09 0.70
CA ASP A 88 6.85 -4.75 1.29
C ASP A 88 7.19 -4.80 2.78
N THR A 89 6.53 -5.68 3.53
CA THR A 89 6.76 -5.81 4.98
C THR A 89 8.14 -6.36 5.29
N SER A 90 8.63 -7.32 4.49
CA SER A 90 9.99 -7.86 4.67
C SER A 90 11.06 -6.79 4.41
N LEU A 91 10.91 -6.03 3.32
CA LEU A 91 11.83 -4.91 3.02
C LEU A 91 11.79 -3.84 4.11
N SER A 92 10.59 -3.49 4.57
CA SER A 92 10.42 -2.51 5.64
C SER A 92 11.04 -2.97 6.96
N ALA A 93 10.93 -4.25 7.29
CA ALA A 93 11.55 -4.83 8.48
C ALA A 93 13.10 -4.84 8.37
N ILE A 94 13.64 -5.19 7.20
CA ILE A 94 15.09 -5.17 6.93
C ILE A 94 15.62 -3.73 7.07
N CYS A 95 14.91 -2.75 6.54
CA CYS A 95 15.25 -1.32 6.63
C CYS A 95 14.89 -0.68 7.98
N LYS A 96 14.37 -1.45 8.94
CA LYS A 96 13.96 -0.97 10.28
C LYS A 96 12.85 0.09 10.26
N VAL A 97 12.07 0.18 9.19
CA VAL A 97 10.92 1.08 9.06
C VAL A 97 9.68 0.42 9.69
N TYR A 98 9.69 0.28 11.01
CA TYR A 98 8.63 -0.45 11.74
C TYR A 98 7.25 0.19 11.64
N PHE A 99 7.19 1.49 11.41
CA PHE A 99 5.92 2.18 11.13
C PHE A 99 5.22 1.57 9.90
N ASN A 100 5.97 1.32 8.81
CA ASN A 100 5.40 0.72 7.60
C ASN A 100 4.96 -0.74 7.84
N VAL A 101 5.72 -1.48 8.65
CA VAL A 101 5.33 -2.86 9.06
C VAL A 101 3.98 -2.86 9.77
N ALA A 102 3.77 -1.95 10.73
CA ALA A 102 2.50 -1.82 11.45
C ALA A 102 1.35 -1.40 10.51
N PHE A 103 1.60 -0.44 9.64
CA PHE A 103 0.63 0.05 8.66
C PHE A 103 0.21 -1.04 7.68
N ASN A 104 1.15 -1.78 7.11
CA ASN A 104 0.89 -2.90 6.19
C ASN A 104 0.09 -4.02 6.88
N THR A 105 0.41 -4.32 8.13
CA THR A 105 -0.32 -5.34 8.91
C THR A 105 -1.76 -4.91 9.14
N ALA A 106 -2.00 -3.66 9.49
CA ALA A 106 -3.35 -3.13 9.66
C ALA A 106 -4.15 -3.17 8.34
N LEU A 107 -3.54 -2.80 7.22
CA LEU A 107 -4.16 -2.87 5.90
C LEU A 107 -4.47 -4.32 5.49
N LEU A 108 -3.54 -5.24 5.72
CA LEU A 108 -3.76 -6.67 5.43
C LEU A 108 -4.99 -7.19 6.18
N VAL A 109 -5.07 -6.93 7.49
CA VAL A 109 -6.21 -7.36 8.31
C VAL A 109 -7.51 -6.74 7.80
N LEU A 110 -7.52 -5.43 7.52
CA LEU A 110 -8.70 -4.71 7.06
C LEU A 110 -9.26 -5.28 5.75
N VAL A 111 -8.39 -5.63 4.80
CA VAL A 111 -8.81 -6.13 3.49
C VAL A 111 -9.08 -7.64 3.52
N MET A 112 -8.32 -8.41 4.31
CA MET A 112 -8.53 -9.86 4.40
C MET A 112 -9.81 -10.23 5.12
N LEU A 113 -10.27 -9.45 6.10
CA LEU A 113 -11.50 -9.73 6.85
C LEU A 113 -12.71 -9.95 5.91
N PRO A 114 -13.10 -9.02 5.03
CA PRO A 114 -14.23 -9.24 4.12
C PRO A 114 -13.99 -10.40 3.15
N LEU A 115 -12.75 -10.62 2.69
CA LEU A 115 -12.42 -11.72 1.77
C LEU A 115 -12.59 -13.10 2.41
N VAL A 116 -12.32 -13.21 3.72
CA VAL A 116 -12.53 -14.44 4.49
C VAL A 116 -14.01 -14.65 4.80
N PHE A 117 -14.71 -13.63 5.26
CA PHE A 117 -16.13 -13.73 5.62
C PHE A 117 -17.02 -14.05 4.42
N THR A 118 -16.71 -13.51 3.25
CA THR A 118 -17.46 -13.77 2.02
C THR A 118 -17.13 -15.10 1.34
N ARG A 119 -16.17 -15.88 1.86
CA ARG A 119 -15.73 -17.16 1.27
C ARG A 119 -16.89 -18.10 0.92
N LYS A 120 -17.86 -18.24 1.83
CA LYS A 120 -18.99 -19.17 1.67
C LYS A 120 -19.88 -18.79 0.47
N GLU A 121 -19.97 -17.52 0.14
CA GLU A 121 -20.78 -17.03 -0.97
C GLU A 121 -20.18 -17.38 -2.35
N PHE A 122 -18.84 -17.45 -2.43
CA PHE A 122 -18.13 -17.83 -3.65
C PHE A 122 -18.13 -19.34 -3.90
N VAL A 123 -18.43 -20.15 -2.88
CA VAL A 123 -18.54 -21.62 -3.00
C VAL A 123 -19.93 -22.02 -3.47
N ARG A 124 -20.96 -21.26 -3.13
CA ARG A 124 -22.37 -21.56 -3.48
C ARG A 124 -22.77 -21.15 -4.91
N ALA A 125 -21.90 -20.44 -5.62
CA ALA A 125 -22.17 -19.94 -6.97
C ALA A 125 -21.78 -20.95 -8.10
N ILE A 126 -21.98 -22.28 -7.82
CA ILE A 126 -21.85 -23.38 -8.81
C ILE A 126 -23.26 -23.95 -9.03
#